data_ad0d8b83e9ed20e6b56c6a89c0fb97c2
#
_entry.id   ad0d8b83e9ed20e6b56c6a89c0fb97c2
#
_cell.length_a   1.000
_cell.length_b   1.000
_cell.length_c   1.000
_cell.angle_alpha   90.00
_cell.angle_beta   90.00
_cell.angle_gamma   90.00
#
_symmetry.space_group_name_H-M   'P 1'
#
loop_
_entity.id
_entity.type
_entity.pdbx_description
1 polymer ?
#
loop_
_entity_poly.entity_id
_entity_poly.type
_entity_poly.pdbx_seq_one_letter_code
_entity_poly.pdbx_strand_id
1 'polypeptide(L)'
;MALPTYASPLERIWHYTYLVICVLIFVFLIAPILVVIPLSFNAEPYFTFTEKMLSFDPAGYSMRWYDTLLTLGHPAPEGPRDSAWWSLVWEKATWVQAAKNSFWVGIWATILSTVLGTVAALGLSRPEMPYRRLIMALLISPMIVPIIIIAVGMSFFYAQACIPPDSFLGSIFGVFLSNKGCLVNSHLGVIIAHAVLGIPFVIITVTATLSGFDQSLIRAAHSLGANPRTTFFRVVMPLILPGVISGALFAFVTSF
;
A
#
# COMPACT_ATOMS: atom_id res chain seq x y z
N MET A 1 -16.91 12.37 21.95
CA MET A 1 -16.73 13.38 23.01
C MET A 1 -18.04 13.47 23.78
N ALA A 2 -17.99 13.52 25.12
CA ALA A 2 -19.20 13.71 25.91
C ALA A 2 -19.69 15.16 25.76
N LEU A 3 -21.00 15.35 25.64
CA LEU A 3 -21.59 16.68 25.61
C LEU A 3 -21.38 17.39 26.97
N PRO A 4 -21.10 18.67 26.98
CA PRO A 4 -21.05 19.44 28.23
C PRO A 4 -22.41 19.43 28.92
N THR A 5 -22.42 19.49 30.27
CA THR A 5 -23.64 19.41 31.08
C THR A 5 -24.63 20.55 30.81
N TYR A 6 -24.16 21.68 30.27
CA TYR A 6 -24.92 22.86 29.92
C TYR A 6 -25.41 22.92 28.48
N ALA A 7 -25.22 21.83 27.71
CA ALA A 7 -25.65 21.79 26.31
C ALA A 7 -27.16 22.00 26.16
N SER A 8 -27.53 22.84 25.19
CA SER A 8 -28.94 23.12 24.85
C SER A 8 -29.64 21.86 24.31
N PRO A 9 -30.96 21.76 24.36
CA PRO A 9 -31.71 20.64 23.80
C PRO A 9 -31.42 20.43 22.31
N LEU A 10 -31.25 21.50 21.55
CA LEU A 10 -30.94 21.46 20.13
C LEU A 10 -29.56 20.88 19.85
N GLU A 11 -28.54 21.24 20.66
CA GLU A 11 -27.19 20.67 20.56
C GLU A 11 -27.17 19.19 20.89
N ARG A 12 -27.97 18.74 21.84
CA ARG A 12 -28.13 17.32 22.18
C ARG A 12 -28.75 16.54 21.01
N ILE A 13 -29.84 17.06 20.45
CA ILE A 13 -30.50 16.43 19.29
C ILE A 13 -29.51 16.34 18.13
N TRP A 14 -28.81 17.43 17.81
CA TRP A 14 -27.80 17.47 16.74
C TRP A 14 -26.67 16.48 16.97
N HIS A 15 -26.16 16.39 18.18
CA HIS A 15 -25.09 15.47 18.55
C HIS A 15 -25.51 13.98 18.34
N TYR A 16 -26.70 13.59 18.82
CA TYR A 16 -27.18 12.24 18.62
C TYR A 16 -27.51 11.94 17.15
N THR A 17 -28.10 12.89 16.44
CA THR A 17 -28.34 12.78 15.01
C THR A 17 -27.04 12.57 14.25
N TYR A 18 -26.02 13.37 14.56
CA TYR A 18 -24.68 13.22 13.96
C TYR A 18 -24.07 11.84 14.27
N LEU A 19 -24.16 11.36 15.50
CA LEU A 19 -23.70 10.01 15.86
C LEU A 19 -24.43 8.90 15.07
N VAL A 20 -25.74 9.02 14.95
CA VAL A 20 -26.54 8.05 14.16
C VAL A 20 -26.10 8.06 12.70
N ILE A 21 -25.93 9.23 12.10
CA ILE A 21 -25.44 9.36 10.72
C ILE A 21 -24.06 8.71 10.59
N CYS A 22 -23.12 8.99 11.51
CA CYS A 22 -21.79 8.37 11.49
C CYS A 22 -21.87 6.84 11.58
N VAL A 23 -22.69 6.31 12.49
CA VAL A 23 -22.89 4.85 12.63
C VAL A 23 -23.47 4.24 11.36
N LEU A 24 -24.47 4.88 10.74
CA LEU A 24 -25.05 4.41 9.49
C LEU A 24 -24.03 4.39 8.35
N ILE A 25 -23.17 5.42 8.25
CA ILE A 25 -22.08 5.46 7.27
C ILE A 25 -21.08 4.31 7.54
N PHE A 26 -20.66 4.09 8.79
CA PHE A 26 -19.77 2.99 9.13
C PHE A 26 -20.40 1.62 8.84
N VAL A 27 -21.65 1.41 9.20
CA VAL A 27 -22.37 0.18 8.88
C VAL A 27 -22.42 -0.04 7.37
N PHE A 28 -22.75 1.00 6.59
CA PHE A 28 -22.79 0.92 5.13
C PHE A 28 -21.44 0.55 4.53
N LEU A 29 -20.34 1.09 5.06
CA LEU A 29 -18.98 0.80 4.57
C LEU A 29 -18.50 -0.59 4.99
N ILE A 30 -18.84 -1.04 6.20
CA ILE A 30 -18.34 -2.30 6.77
C ILE A 30 -19.21 -3.49 6.35
N ALA A 31 -20.53 -3.29 6.18
CA ALA A 31 -21.47 -4.36 5.87
C ALA A 31 -21.07 -5.23 4.65
N PRO A 32 -20.62 -4.66 3.51
CA PRO A 32 -20.17 -5.47 2.37
C PRO A 32 -19.01 -6.39 2.73
N ILE A 33 -18.07 -5.91 3.54
CA ILE A 33 -16.90 -6.69 3.98
C ILE A 33 -17.36 -7.85 4.89
N LEU A 34 -18.25 -7.55 5.85
CA LEU A 34 -18.78 -8.56 6.75
C LEU A 34 -19.62 -9.64 6.02
N VAL A 35 -20.31 -9.26 4.94
CA VAL A 35 -21.06 -10.19 4.10
C VAL A 35 -20.16 -11.14 3.32
N VAL A 36 -19.00 -10.68 2.84
CA VAL A 36 -18.04 -11.52 2.11
C VAL A 36 -17.47 -12.63 2.98
N ILE A 37 -17.28 -12.40 4.29
CA ILE A 37 -16.71 -13.40 5.20
C ILE A 37 -17.53 -14.70 5.24
N PRO A 38 -18.83 -14.71 5.58
CA PRO A 38 -19.61 -15.94 5.55
C PRO A 38 -19.75 -16.52 4.13
N LEU A 39 -19.85 -15.68 3.09
CA LEU A 39 -19.91 -16.15 1.72
C LEU A 39 -18.64 -16.86 1.24
N SER A 40 -17.48 -16.56 1.82
CA SER A 40 -16.24 -17.27 1.51
C SER A 40 -16.24 -18.74 1.93
N PHE A 41 -17.14 -19.12 2.84
CA PHE A 41 -17.36 -20.51 3.28
C PHE A 41 -18.50 -21.21 2.54
N ASN A 42 -19.08 -20.61 1.51
CA ASN A 42 -20.18 -21.22 0.78
C ASN A 42 -19.75 -22.55 0.14
N ALA A 43 -20.55 -23.61 0.33
CA ALA A 43 -20.33 -24.92 -0.31
C ALA A 43 -20.66 -24.89 -1.81
N GLU A 44 -21.50 -23.96 -2.29
CA GLU A 44 -21.84 -23.82 -3.69
C GLU A 44 -20.90 -22.86 -4.46
N PRO A 45 -20.82 -22.97 -5.79
CA PRO A 45 -19.87 -22.19 -6.59
C PRO A 45 -20.24 -20.71 -6.80
N TYR A 46 -21.34 -20.24 -6.22
CA TYR A 46 -21.84 -18.88 -6.41
C TYR A 46 -21.74 -18.05 -5.13
N PHE A 47 -21.45 -16.74 -5.27
CA PHE A 47 -21.47 -15.78 -4.18
C PHE A 47 -22.90 -15.37 -3.79
N THR A 48 -23.69 -16.34 -3.39
CA THR A 48 -25.09 -16.15 -2.95
C THR A 48 -25.31 -16.85 -1.62
N PHE A 49 -26.15 -16.28 -0.76
CA PHE A 49 -26.62 -16.98 0.42
C PHE A 49 -27.57 -18.10 -0.01
N THR A 50 -27.19 -19.33 0.23
CA THR A 50 -28.04 -20.49 -0.02
C THR A 50 -29.04 -20.68 1.13
N GLU A 51 -30.16 -21.36 0.88
CA GLU A 51 -31.13 -21.69 1.93
C GLU A 51 -30.48 -22.44 3.09
N LYS A 52 -29.52 -23.31 2.79
CA LYS A 52 -28.74 -24.06 3.79
C LYS A 52 -27.89 -23.15 4.66
N MET A 53 -27.27 -22.12 4.08
CA MET A 53 -26.51 -21.13 4.86
C MET A 53 -27.41 -20.29 5.76
N LEU A 54 -28.57 -19.88 5.25
CA LEU A 54 -29.56 -19.09 6.02
C LEU A 54 -30.19 -19.88 7.16
N SER A 55 -30.33 -21.21 6.99
CA SER A 55 -30.81 -22.12 8.05
C SER A 55 -29.69 -22.62 8.98
N PHE A 56 -28.46 -22.16 8.81
CA PHE A 56 -27.27 -22.61 9.55
C PHE A 56 -27.02 -24.12 9.46
N ASP A 57 -27.43 -24.75 8.33
CA ASP A 57 -27.11 -26.14 8.07
C ASP A 57 -25.61 -26.31 7.79
N PRO A 58 -24.89 -27.19 8.51
CA PRO A 58 -23.48 -27.48 8.26
C PRO A 58 -23.16 -27.83 6.80
N ALA A 59 -24.09 -28.45 6.07
CA ALA A 59 -23.94 -28.79 4.65
C ALA A 59 -23.88 -27.57 3.73
N GLY A 60 -24.26 -26.38 4.19
CA GLY A 60 -24.14 -25.12 3.45
C GLY A 60 -22.74 -24.51 3.49
N TYR A 61 -21.85 -25.02 4.35
CA TYR A 61 -20.53 -24.47 4.59
C TYR A 61 -19.42 -25.43 4.15
N SER A 62 -18.38 -24.89 3.52
CA SER A 62 -17.23 -25.68 3.04
C SER A 62 -15.98 -24.84 3.02
N MET A 63 -14.83 -25.48 3.26
CA MET A 63 -13.48 -24.89 3.13
C MET A 63 -12.91 -25.06 1.72
N ARG A 64 -13.68 -25.52 0.74
CA ARG A 64 -13.24 -25.86 -0.62
C ARG A 64 -12.46 -24.72 -1.31
N TRP A 65 -12.86 -23.48 -1.08
CA TRP A 65 -12.21 -22.32 -1.72
C TRP A 65 -10.81 -22.08 -1.17
N TYR A 66 -10.66 -22.23 0.15
CA TYR A 66 -9.35 -22.15 0.81
C TYR A 66 -8.46 -23.33 0.41
N ASP A 67 -9.04 -24.51 0.25
CA ASP A 67 -8.30 -25.68 -0.24
C ASP A 67 -7.84 -25.48 -1.69
N THR A 68 -8.69 -24.92 -2.55
CA THR A 68 -8.33 -24.60 -3.93
C THR A 68 -7.18 -23.58 -4.01
N LEU A 69 -7.12 -22.59 -3.08
CA LEU A 69 -5.99 -21.66 -3.00
C LEU A 69 -4.65 -22.37 -2.78
N LEU A 70 -4.66 -23.44 -1.99
CA LEU A 70 -3.46 -24.21 -1.66
C LEU A 70 -3.13 -25.27 -2.70
N THR A 71 -4.14 -25.82 -3.35
CA THR A 71 -3.98 -27.00 -4.25
C THR A 71 -3.88 -26.62 -5.73
N LEU A 72 -4.31 -25.42 -6.14
CA LEU A 72 -4.22 -25.01 -7.53
C LEU A 72 -2.77 -24.90 -7.98
N GLY A 73 -2.44 -25.68 -9.03
CA GLY A 73 -1.05 -25.81 -9.53
C GLY A 73 -0.16 -26.74 -8.71
N HIS A 74 -0.71 -27.35 -7.67
CA HIS A 74 0.03 -28.31 -6.84
C HIS A 74 0.14 -29.67 -7.55
N PRO A 75 1.34 -30.30 -7.63
CA PRO A 75 1.55 -31.57 -8.34
C PRO A 75 0.91 -32.80 -7.65
N ALA A 76 0.59 -32.72 -6.36
CA ALA A 76 -0.08 -33.78 -5.61
C ALA A 76 -1.18 -33.19 -4.68
N PRO A 77 -2.29 -32.67 -5.25
CA PRO A 77 -3.30 -31.96 -4.47
C PRO A 77 -4.01 -32.85 -3.45
N GLU A 78 -4.21 -34.12 -3.74
CA GLU A 78 -4.92 -35.10 -2.89
C GLU A 78 -3.98 -35.95 -2.01
N GLY A 79 -2.69 -35.61 -1.98
CA GLY A 79 -1.69 -36.33 -1.18
C GLY A 79 -1.83 -36.10 0.33
N PRO A 80 -1.17 -36.92 1.15
CA PRO A 80 -1.13 -36.72 2.59
C PRO A 80 -0.50 -35.37 2.90
N ARG A 81 -1.09 -34.59 3.81
CA ARG A 81 -0.65 -33.23 4.18
C ARG A 81 0.51 -33.29 5.20
N ASP A 82 1.59 -33.88 4.75
CA ASP A 82 2.87 -33.95 5.48
C ASP A 82 3.75 -32.72 5.23
N SER A 83 4.96 -32.72 5.77
CA SER A 83 5.92 -31.62 5.56
C SER A 83 6.32 -31.46 4.08
N ALA A 84 6.37 -32.56 3.34
CA ALA A 84 6.70 -32.55 1.91
C ALA A 84 5.55 -31.91 1.11
N TRP A 85 4.30 -32.20 1.46
CA TRP A 85 3.13 -31.56 0.84
C TRP A 85 3.14 -30.03 1.06
N TRP A 86 3.44 -29.56 2.28
CA TRP A 86 3.51 -28.12 2.56
C TRP A 86 4.67 -27.43 1.85
N SER A 87 5.81 -28.09 1.67
CA SER A 87 6.91 -27.53 0.87
C SER A 87 6.52 -27.38 -0.60
N LEU A 88 5.81 -28.37 -1.18
CA LEU A 88 5.28 -28.29 -2.52
C LEU A 88 4.24 -27.17 -2.70
N VAL A 89 3.33 -26.99 -1.74
CA VAL A 89 2.40 -25.84 -1.72
C VAL A 89 3.17 -24.53 -1.79
N TRP A 90 4.18 -24.39 -0.93
CA TRP A 90 4.98 -23.17 -0.88
C TRP A 90 5.74 -22.88 -2.18
N GLU A 91 6.17 -23.92 -2.89
CA GLU A 91 6.95 -23.79 -4.12
C GLU A 91 6.12 -23.78 -5.40
N LYS A 92 4.97 -24.45 -5.41
CA LYS A 92 4.23 -24.75 -6.66
C LYS A 92 2.82 -24.20 -6.71
N ALA A 93 2.14 -24.00 -5.55
CA ALA A 93 0.77 -23.50 -5.55
C ALA A 93 0.69 -22.11 -6.19
N THR A 94 -0.12 -21.98 -7.24
CA THR A 94 -0.21 -20.77 -8.07
C THR A 94 -0.56 -19.53 -7.26
N TRP A 95 -1.55 -19.61 -6.36
CA TRP A 95 -1.97 -18.48 -5.54
C TRP A 95 -0.96 -18.11 -4.46
N VAL A 96 -0.26 -19.11 -3.91
CA VAL A 96 0.83 -18.87 -2.94
C VAL A 96 1.98 -18.14 -3.62
N GLN A 97 2.35 -18.54 -4.84
CA GLN A 97 3.39 -17.84 -5.62
C GLN A 97 2.96 -16.41 -5.96
N ALA A 98 1.70 -16.22 -6.37
CA ALA A 98 1.16 -14.90 -6.65
C ALA A 98 1.21 -14.00 -5.41
N ALA A 99 0.79 -14.51 -4.25
CA ALA A 99 0.87 -13.77 -2.99
C ALA A 99 2.31 -13.40 -2.62
N LYS A 100 3.25 -14.34 -2.72
CA LYS A 100 4.69 -14.08 -2.47
C LYS A 100 5.23 -12.97 -3.36
N ASN A 101 4.90 -13.02 -4.66
CA ASN A 101 5.32 -12.00 -5.61
C ASN A 101 4.70 -10.63 -5.28
N SER A 102 3.41 -10.59 -4.92
CA SER A 102 2.75 -9.35 -4.50
C SER A 102 3.41 -8.75 -3.26
N PHE A 103 3.67 -9.55 -2.23
CA PHE A 103 4.38 -9.07 -1.03
C PHE A 103 5.79 -8.58 -1.36
N TRP A 104 6.54 -9.33 -2.17
CA TRP A 104 7.88 -8.97 -2.59
C TRP A 104 7.91 -7.61 -3.31
N VAL A 105 7.07 -7.47 -4.34
CA VAL A 105 6.95 -6.23 -5.11
C VAL A 105 6.44 -5.10 -4.22
N GLY A 106 5.40 -5.35 -3.43
CA GLY A 106 4.79 -4.36 -2.54
C GLY A 106 5.77 -3.78 -1.52
N ILE A 107 6.58 -4.63 -0.88
CA ILE A 107 7.60 -4.19 0.09
C ILE A 107 8.65 -3.29 -0.58
N TRP A 108 9.25 -3.73 -1.69
CA TRP A 108 10.29 -2.96 -2.36
C TRP A 108 9.76 -1.67 -3.00
N ALA A 109 8.57 -1.71 -3.60
CA ALA A 109 7.92 -0.52 -4.12
C ALA A 109 7.61 0.49 -3.00
N THR A 110 7.15 0.02 -1.85
CA THR A 110 6.88 0.85 -0.67
C THR A 110 8.15 1.51 -0.14
N ILE A 111 9.24 0.75 0.01
CA ILE A 111 10.53 1.29 0.45
C ILE A 111 10.98 2.39 -0.51
N LEU A 112 10.96 2.12 -1.81
CA LEU A 112 11.38 3.07 -2.84
C LEU A 112 10.50 4.33 -2.84
N SER A 113 9.18 4.17 -2.80
CA SER A 113 8.21 5.28 -2.72
C SER A 113 8.41 6.12 -1.47
N THR A 114 8.61 5.46 -0.33
CA THR A 114 8.77 6.16 0.96
C THR A 114 10.05 6.98 0.99
N VAL A 115 11.16 6.41 0.54
CA VAL A 115 12.44 7.14 0.49
C VAL A 115 12.35 8.32 -0.47
N LEU A 116 11.97 8.08 -1.72
CA LEU A 116 11.92 9.12 -2.75
C LEU A 116 10.85 10.17 -2.44
N GLY A 117 9.65 9.75 -2.02
CA GLY A 117 8.55 10.64 -1.66
C GLY A 117 8.87 11.51 -0.45
N THR A 118 9.53 10.95 0.58
CA THR A 118 9.96 11.73 1.75
C THR A 118 11.03 12.77 1.38
N VAL A 119 12.03 12.40 0.58
CA VAL A 119 13.06 13.33 0.11
C VAL A 119 12.42 14.44 -0.74
N ALA A 120 11.52 14.09 -1.64
CA ALA A 120 10.78 15.07 -2.45
C ALA A 120 9.94 16.01 -1.58
N ALA A 121 9.21 15.49 -0.60
CA ALA A 121 8.39 16.29 0.32
C ALA A 121 9.24 17.27 1.15
N LEU A 122 10.39 16.82 1.65
CA LEU A 122 11.34 17.68 2.37
C LEU A 122 11.88 18.79 1.49
N GLY A 123 12.19 18.51 0.22
CA GLY A 123 12.62 19.51 -0.76
C GLY A 123 11.51 20.52 -1.04
N LEU A 124 10.31 20.03 -1.34
CA LEU A 124 9.13 20.83 -1.66
C LEU A 124 8.63 21.70 -0.49
N SER A 125 8.98 21.35 0.74
CA SER A 125 8.59 22.11 1.94
C SER A 125 9.48 23.34 2.17
N ARG A 126 10.60 23.47 1.44
CA ARG A 126 11.48 24.62 1.57
C ARG A 126 10.88 25.85 0.86
N PRO A 127 10.82 27.03 1.54
CA PRO A 127 10.28 28.25 0.91
C PRO A 127 11.07 28.71 -0.33
N GLU A 128 12.38 28.46 -0.35
CA GLU A 128 13.31 28.88 -1.37
C GLU A 128 13.25 28.03 -2.66
N MET A 129 12.48 26.93 -2.66
CA MET A 129 12.44 26.03 -3.81
C MET A 129 11.77 26.68 -5.02
N PRO A 130 12.50 26.83 -6.14
CA PRO A 130 11.95 27.42 -7.34
C PRO A 130 10.94 26.46 -7.98
N TYR A 131 9.95 27.01 -8.67
CA TYR A 131 8.91 26.25 -9.40
C TYR A 131 8.19 25.19 -8.56
N ARG A 132 8.12 25.32 -7.24
CA ARG A 132 7.54 24.38 -6.30
C ARG A 132 6.16 23.85 -6.74
N ARG A 133 5.28 24.74 -7.21
CA ARG A 133 3.92 24.36 -7.66
C ARG A 133 3.94 23.44 -8.88
N LEU A 134 4.81 23.74 -9.85
CA LEU A 134 4.95 22.94 -11.06
C LEU A 134 5.52 21.54 -10.73
N ILE A 135 6.58 21.50 -9.94
CA ILE A 135 7.20 20.24 -9.53
C ILE A 135 6.20 19.38 -8.74
N MET A 136 5.45 19.97 -7.81
CA MET A 136 4.40 19.27 -7.06
C MET A 136 3.34 18.70 -8.01
N ALA A 137 2.87 19.49 -8.99
CA ALA A 137 1.88 19.04 -9.96
C ALA A 137 2.39 17.87 -10.82
N LEU A 138 3.67 17.90 -11.23
CA LEU A 138 4.30 16.82 -11.98
C LEU A 138 4.44 15.55 -11.13
N LEU A 139 4.87 15.66 -9.86
CA LEU A 139 5.04 14.53 -8.98
C LEU A 139 3.72 13.86 -8.56
N ILE A 140 2.62 14.63 -8.51
CA ILE A 140 1.29 14.10 -8.19
C ILE A 140 0.56 13.63 -9.47
N SER A 141 1.00 14.01 -10.66
CA SER A 141 0.32 13.68 -11.92
C SER A 141 0.04 12.18 -12.13
N PRO A 142 0.88 11.22 -11.70
CA PRO A 142 0.58 9.80 -11.85
C PRO A 142 -0.70 9.35 -11.13
N MET A 143 -1.11 10.06 -10.09
CA MET A 143 -2.35 9.77 -9.37
C MET A 143 -3.60 10.25 -10.14
N ILE A 144 -3.44 11.23 -11.03
CA ILE A 144 -4.54 11.85 -11.79
C ILE A 144 -4.73 11.14 -13.13
N VAL A 145 -3.63 10.68 -13.74
CA VAL A 145 -3.65 10.00 -15.03
C VAL A 145 -4.26 8.60 -14.90
N PRO A 146 -5.16 8.17 -15.80
CA PRO A 146 -5.67 6.80 -15.78
C PRO A 146 -4.54 5.76 -15.79
N ILE A 147 -4.59 4.80 -14.86
CA ILE A 147 -3.52 3.82 -14.64
C ILE A 147 -3.16 3.03 -15.91
N ILE A 148 -4.12 2.78 -16.78
CA ILE A 148 -3.91 2.08 -18.05
C ILE A 148 -2.95 2.87 -18.95
N ILE A 149 -3.08 4.20 -19.01
CA ILE A 149 -2.20 5.05 -19.83
C ILE A 149 -0.78 5.00 -19.31
N ILE A 150 -0.62 5.06 -17.97
CA ILE A 150 0.69 4.93 -17.32
C ILE A 150 1.30 3.55 -17.63
N ALA A 151 0.52 2.48 -17.46
CA ALA A 151 0.99 1.11 -17.69
C ALA A 151 1.45 0.89 -19.13
N VAL A 152 0.69 1.38 -20.11
CA VAL A 152 1.05 1.30 -21.54
C VAL A 152 2.32 2.12 -21.83
N GLY A 153 2.39 3.37 -21.36
CA GLY A 153 3.57 4.22 -21.52
C GLY A 153 4.83 3.61 -20.93
N MET A 154 4.72 3.07 -19.70
CA MET A 154 5.84 2.38 -19.05
C MET A 154 6.24 1.10 -19.78
N SER A 155 5.29 0.34 -20.32
CA SER A 155 5.56 -0.87 -21.10
C SER A 155 6.44 -0.56 -22.32
N PHE A 156 6.11 0.48 -23.09
CA PHE A 156 6.94 0.92 -24.23
C PHE A 156 8.33 1.39 -23.80
N PHE A 157 8.41 2.15 -22.71
CA PHE A 157 9.69 2.59 -22.18
C PHE A 157 10.56 1.41 -21.72
N TYR A 158 9.99 0.48 -20.98
CA TYR A 158 10.70 -0.70 -20.46
C TYR A 158 11.16 -1.67 -21.54
N ALA A 159 10.45 -1.75 -22.67
CA ALA A 159 10.87 -2.56 -23.80
C ALA A 159 12.21 -2.11 -24.40
N GLN A 160 12.55 -0.82 -24.24
CA GLN A 160 13.82 -0.24 -24.72
C GLN A 160 14.85 -0.06 -23.59
N ALA A 161 14.42 -0.06 -22.33
CA ALA A 161 15.29 0.15 -21.19
C ALA A 161 15.90 -1.19 -20.74
N CYS A 162 17.08 -1.49 -21.26
CA CYS A 162 17.83 -2.69 -20.88
C CYS A 162 19.15 -2.29 -20.19
N ILE A 163 19.46 -2.95 -19.08
CA ILE A 163 20.70 -2.76 -18.31
C ILE A 163 21.59 -3.97 -18.61
N PRO A 164 22.76 -3.80 -19.23
CA PRO A 164 23.65 -4.91 -19.53
C PRO A 164 24.01 -5.68 -18.24
N PRO A 165 23.96 -7.03 -18.23
CA PRO A 165 24.27 -7.83 -17.03
C PRO A 165 25.69 -7.58 -16.50
N ASP A 166 26.63 -7.29 -17.39
CA ASP A 166 28.03 -7.06 -17.07
C ASP A 166 28.32 -5.63 -16.56
N SER A 167 27.28 -4.77 -16.48
CA SER A 167 27.41 -3.41 -15.95
C SER A 167 27.36 -3.38 -14.43
N PHE A 168 27.91 -2.30 -13.82
CA PHE A 168 27.80 -2.07 -12.38
C PHE A 168 26.36 -2.10 -11.89
N LEU A 169 25.43 -1.52 -12.63
CA LEU A 169 24.00 -1.57 -12.31
C LEU A 169 23.42 -2.97 -12.50
N GLY A 170 23.87 -3.72 -13.51
CA GLY A 170 23.48 -5.12 -13.73
C GLY A 170 23.90 -6.02 -12.57
N SER A 171 25.06 -5.81 -11.98
CA SER A 171 25.53 -6.58 -10.81
C SER A 171 24.72 -6.27 -9.54
N ILE A 172 24.25 -5.04 -9.36
CA ILE A 172 23.44 -4.64 -8.20
C ILE A 172 21.98 -5.12 -8.35
N PHE A 173 21.40 -4.92 -9.52
CA PHE A 173 19.98 -5.14 -9.75
C PHE A 173 19.68 -6.47 -10.48
N GLY A 174 20.67 -7.29 -10.75
CA GLY A 174 20.55 -8.53 -11.53
C GLY A 174 19.47 -9.49 -10.98
N VAL A 175 19.30 -9.56 -9.66
CA VAL A 175 18.26 -10.38 -9.01
C VAL A 175 16.84 -9.91 -9.37
N PHE A 176 16.67 -8.64 -9.69
CA PHE A 176 15.39 -8.01 -9.99
C PHE A 176 15.13 -7.87 -11.49
N LEU A 177 16.15 -8.10 -12.33
CA LEU A 177 16.07 -7.99 -13.77
C LEU A 177 15.67 -9.33 -14.41
N SER A 178 15.12 -9.27 -15.62
CA SER A 178 14.89 -10.46 -16.44
C SER A 178 16.22 -11.03 -16.97
N ASN A 179 16.22 -12.28 -17.43
CA ASN A 179 17.41 -12.94 -18.00
C ASN A 179 18.06 -12.18 -19.18
N LYS A 180 17.36 -11.22 -19.80
CA LYS A 180 17.86 -10.35 -20.87
C LYS A 180 18.34 -9.00 -20.36
N GLY A 181 18.34 -8.75 -19.03
CA GLY A 181 18.74 -7.48 -18.45
C GLY A 181 17.74 -6.34 -18.68
N CYS A 182 16.58 -6.59 -19.30
CA CYS A 182 15.59 -5.56 -19.59
C CYS A 182 14.57 -5.37 -18.45
N LEU A 183 14.04 -4.16 -18.32
CA LEU A 183 13.03 -3.84 -17.32
C LEU A 183 11.66 -4.49 -17.63
N VAL A 184 11.38 -4.78 -18.91
CA VAL A 184 10.16 -5.49 -19.30
C VAL A 184 10.17 -6.92 -18.74
N ASN A 185 9.03 -7.37 -18.21
CA ASN A 185 8.88 -8.67 -17.55
C ASN A 185 9.90 -8.94 -16.42
N SER A 186 10.28 -7.90 -15.69
CA SER A 186 11.20 -7.99 -14.57
C SER A 186 10.56 -7.48 -13.28
N HIS A 187 10.97 -8.03 -12.15
CA HIS A 187 10.51 -7.53 -10.84
C HIS A 187 10.91 -6.06 -10.64
N LEU A 188 12.09 -5.63 -11.13
CA LEU A 188 12.52 -4.25 -11.03
C LEU A 188 11.58 -3.30 -11.79
N GLY A 189 11.18 -3.66 -13.01
CA GLY A 189 10.24 -2.86 -13.78
C GLY A 189 8.90 -2.69 -13.05
N VAL A 190 8.38 -3.78 -12.49
CA VAL A 190 7.13 -3.74 -11.71
C VAL A 190 7.30 -2.90 -10.43
N ILE A 191 8.41 -3.07 -9.69
CA ILE A 191 8.71 -2.29 -8.48
C ILE A 191 8.76 -0.79 -8.79
N ILE A 192 9.44 -0.39 -9.88
CA ILE A 192 9.51 1.02 -10.30
C ILE A 192 8.13 1.55 -10.68
N ALA A 193 7.34 0.77 -11.44
CA ALA A 193 6.00 1.15 -11.83
C ALA A 193 5.09 1.43 -10.62
N HIS A 194 5.09 0.50 -9.67
CA HIS A 194 4.33 0.66 -8.41
C HIS A 194 4.88 1.79 -7.54
N ALA A 195 6.20 1.98 -7.51
CA ALA A 195 6.80 3.10 -6.78
C ALA A 195 6.36 4.46 -7.34
N VAL A 196 6.30 4.62 -8.66
CA VAL A 196 5.82 5.86 -9.31
C VAL A 196 4.38 6.17 -8.88
N LEU A 197 3.52 5.14 -8.74
CA LEU A 197 2.14 5.31 -8.26
C LEU A 197 2.07 5.58 -6.75
N GLY A 198 3.02 5.06 -5.97
CA GLY A 198 3.07 5.23 -4.51
C GLY A 198 3.66 6.55 -4.05
N ILE A 199 4.62 7.13 -4.80
CA ILE A 199 5.31 8.38 -4.46
C ILE A 199 4.36 9.54 -4.16
N PRO A 200 3.28 9.81 -4.93
CA PRO A 200 2.34 10.89 -4.64
C PRO A 200 1.72 10.81 -3.25
N PHE A 201 1.35 9.62 -2.80
CA PHE A 201 0.75 9.41 -1.47
C PHE A 201 1.73 9.80 -0.35
N VAL A 202 3.00 9.40 -0.48
CA VAL A 202 4.03 9.76 0.49
C VAL A 202 4.30 11.26 0.48
N ILE A 203 4.38 11.88 -0.70
CA ILE A 203 4.57 13.33 -0.81
C ILE A 203 3.44 14.08 -0.12
N ILE A 204 2.20 13.73 -0.37
CA ILE A 204 1.02 14.39 0.20
C ILE A 204 1.02 14.27 1.72
N THR A 205 1.18 13.05 2.27
CA THR A 205 1.10 12.81 3.72
C THR A 205 2.27 13.46 4.47
N VAL A 206 3.49 13.37 3.93
CA VAL A 206 4.67 13.99 4.56
C VAL A 206 4.61 15.51 4.45
N THR A 207 4.19 16.06 3.30
CA THR A 207 4.04 17.52 3.15
C THR A 207 2.96 18.07 4.06
N ALA A 208 1.84 17.36 4.24
CA ALA A 208 0.78 17.74 5.19
C ALA A 208 1.33 17.79 6.63
N THR A 209 2.13 16.81 7.02
CA THR A 209 2.77 16.80 8.36
C THR A 209 3.77 17.94 8.50
N LEU A 210 4.56 18.23 7.46
CA LEU A 210 5.53 19.33 7.45
C LEU A 210 4.86 20.71 7.43
N SER A 211 3.64 20.85 6.93
CA SER A 211 2.91 22.12 6.96
C SER A 211 2.52 22.57 8.37
N GLY A 212 2.35 21.63 9.30
CA GLY A 212 2.13 21.89 10.72
C GLY A 212 3.41 21.98 11.57
N PHE A 213 4.59 21.85 10.93
CA PHE A 213 5.87 21.80 11.65
C PHE A 213 6.37 23.21 12.02
N ASP A 214 6.68 23.40 13.30
CA ASP A 214 7.26 24.66 13.77
C ASP A 214 8.77 24.73 13.48
N GLN A 215 9.14 25.61 12.56
CA GLN A 215 10.54 25.88 12.17
C GLN A 215 11.41 26.38 13.34
N SER A 216 10.79 26.86 14.44
CA SER A 216 11.54 27.29 15.64
C SER A 216 12.29 26.12 16.28
N LEU A 217 11.80 24.89 16.17
CA LEU A 217 12.45 23.69 16.70
C LEU A 217 13.80 23.43 16.04
N ILE A 218 13.92 23.68 14.73
CA ILE A 218 15.18 23.56 14.01
C ILE A 218 16.16 24.62 14.49
N ARG A 219 15.69 25.88 14.66
CA ARG A 219 16.53 26.98 15.16
C ARG A 219 17.00 26.71 16.59
N ALA A 220 16.12 26.22 17.46
CA ALA A 220 16.48 25.84 18.83
C ALA A 220 17.54 24.71 18.86
N ALA A 221 17.39 23.69 18.02
CA ALA A 221 18.39 22.63 17.91
C ALA A 221 19.77 23.16 17.49
N HIS A 222 19.81 24.05 16.50
CA HIS A 222 21.05 24.70 16.06
C HIS A 222 21.66 25.58 17.17
N SER A 223 20.85 26.31 17.93
CA SER A 223 21.31 27.13 19.08
C SER A 223 21.92 26.28 20.20
N LEU A 224 21.48 25.03 20.33
CA LEU A 224 22.04 24.03 21.25
C LEU A 224 23.28 23.31 20.67
N GLY A 225 23.79 23.74 19.51
CA GLY A 225 24.99 23.18 18.89
C GLY A 225 24.76 21.90 18.10
N ALA A 226 23.50 21.51 17.82
CA ALA A 226 23.22 20.34 17.01
C ALA A 226 23.61 20.57 15.54
N ASN A 227 24.35 19.61 14.96
CA ASN A 227 24.66 19.62 13.53
C ASN A 227 23.40 19.26 12.70
N PRO A 228 23.38 19.55 11.38
CA PRO A 228 22.23 19.29 10.52
C PRO A 228 21.75 17.83 10.53
N ARG A 229 22.66 16.86 10.60
CA ARG A 229 22.31 15.43 10.68
C ARG A 229 21.59 15.10 11.99
N THR A 230 22.12 15.57 13.11
CA THR A 230 21.50 15.39 14.43
C THR A 230 20.12 16.04 14.48
N THR A 231 19.99 17.27 13.98
CA THR A 231 18.71 17.98 13.89
C THR A 231 17.71 17.18 13.03
N PHE A 232 18.14 16.65 11.88
CA PHE A 232 17.26 15.85 11.04
C PHE A 232 16.76 14.60 11.75
N PHE A 233 17.66 13.74 12.25
CA PHE A 233 17.27 12.46 12.83
C PHE A 233 16.63 12.55 14.21
N ARG A 234 16.95 13.56 15.02
CA ARG A 234 16.42 13.70 16.39
C ARG A 234 15.24 14.67 16.52
N VAL A 235 15.06 15.58 15.58
CA VAL A 235 13.99 16.58 15.64
C VAL A 235 13.02 16.40 14.47
N VAL A 236 13.49 16.52 13.23
CA VAL A 236 12.61 16.53 12.06
C VAL A 236 11.98 15.15 11.83
N MET A 237 12.80 14.09 11.76
CA MET A 237 12.34 12.75 11.41
C MET A 237 11.27 12.21 12.39
N PRO A 238 11.43 12.30 13.73
CA PRO A 238 10.39 11.82 14.63
C PRO A 238 9.06 12.56 14.50
N LEU A 239 9.10 13.85 14.18
CA LEU A 239 7.90 14.66 14.02
C LEU A 239 7.16 14.40 12.72
N ILE A 240 7.87 14.07 11.63
CA ILE A 240 7.25 13.72 10.35
C ILE A 240 6.91 12.22 10.25
N LEU A 241 7.41 11.38 11.16
CA LEU A 241 7.27 9.93 11.13
C LEU A 241 5.82 9.46 10.97
N PRO A 242 4.81 10.05 11.63
CA PRO A 242 3.41 9.67 11.38
C PRO A 242 2.98 9.85 9.92
N GLY A 243 3.40 10.95 9.28
CA GLY A 243 3.14 11.19 7.85
C GLY A 243 3.89 10.21 6.95
N VAL A 244 5.13 9.86 7.29
CA VAL A 244 5.93 8.87 6.55
C VAL A 244 5.30 7.49 6.65
N ILE A 245 4.90 7.05 7.85
CA ILE A 245 4.23 5.74 8.06
C ILE A 245 2.90 5.69 7.31
N SER A 246 2.08 6.74 7.40
CA SER A 246 0.80 6.80 6.68
C SER A 246 1.01 6.73 5.17
N GLY A 247 1.97 7.49 4.64
CA GLY A 247 2.32 7.46 3.22
C GLY A 247 2.83 6.10 2.77
N ALA A 248 3.68 5.46 3.58
CA ALA A 248 4.19 4.11 3.31
C ALA A 248 3.06 3.07 3.29
N LEU A 249 2.10 3.15 4.21
CA LEU A 249 0.94 2.26 4.22
C LEU A 249 0.07 2.43 2.97
N PHE A 250 -0.19 3.68 2.55
CA PHE A 250 -0.91 3.94 1.29
C PHE A 250 -0.14 3.42 0.07
N ALA A 251 1.18 3.64 0.01
CA ALA A 251 2.02 3.13 -1.07
C ALA A 251 2.01 1.59 -1.10
N PHE A 252 2.02 0.92 0.06
CA PHE A 252 1.91 -0.54 0.14
C PHE A 252 0.55 -1.04 -0.36
N VAL A 253 -0.55 -0.48 0.14
CA VAL A 253 -1.91 -0.89 -0.26
C VAL A 253 -2.15 -0.68 -1.75
N THR A 254 -1.61 0.38 -2.34
CA THR A 254 -1.74 0.63 -3.80
C THR A 254 -0.84 -0.26 -4.64
N SER A 255 0.21 -0.84 -4.04
CA SER A 255 1.16 -1.74 -4.71
C SER A 255 0.80 -3.20 -4.56
N PHE A 256 0.05 -3.57 -3.52
CA PHE A 256 -0.35 -4.94 -3.24
C PHE A 256 -1.57 -5.37 -4.03
#